data_f45218d2860ee1cd1c1d35fee908ac44
#
_entry.id   f45218d2860ee1cd1c1d35fee908ac44
#
_cell.length_a   1.000
_cell.length_b   1.000
_cell.length_c   1.000
_cell.angle_alpha   90.00
_cell.angle_beta   90.00
_cell.angle_gamma   90.00
#
_symmetry.space_group_name_H-M   'P 1'
#
loop_
_entity.id
_entity.type
_entity.pdbx_description
1 polymer ?
#
loop_
_entity_poly.entity_id
_entity_poly.type
_entity_poly.pdbx_seq_one_letter_code
_entity_poly.pdbx_strand_id
1 'polypeptide(L)'
;MGEFDKEQAIADIAENLGISKEYVNFDENKKIYIIKDNNNLKKIHIKNFNYKLYERYNLSFTKCIFECEIKDTRGLSSDIENGIFFLKCEFENKILFFNLYFKNISFILCNFKNNTTFQACTFKTFCNFESSVFENFVSFDKSMFLDKVSFYNTHFHKVPNFSQAIFNENLNIVNTKLNFTFSNLEEKIEQECEEFNKNKKEEDQKSLDKFANDFRDSFRIFKNALIKDNNLLDASNFHKYELYCKEIELKQNWDKKGENVKNTTDLEKNVSRIRDFVDFLLLGFYRKLCDHHTDFLKVFNNLILLISLYILFIFVGSFEFDLEKKSIQNLNKTSDMFSYLTKVKEVIINFSFMQQYYNHILISFVAVCFICLIVIFYKIFKNIKLDFIIIKNIIFKDIIKSILILCVYLLFLL
;
A
#
# COMPACT_ATOMS: atom_id res chain seq x y z
N MET A 1 48.87 12.60 2.11
CA MET A 1 48.37 13.06 3.39
C MET A 1 49.41 12.60 4.43
N GLY A 2 50.02 13.53 5.17
CA GLY A 2 51.03 13.17 6.16
C GLY A 2 50.42 12.42 7.35
N GLU A 3 51.23 11.68 8.11
CA GLU A 3 50.76 10.94 9.29
C GLU A 3 50.15 11.87 10.35
N PHE A 4 50.70 13.04 10.51
CA PHE A 4 50.20 14.12 11.37
C PHE A 4 48.83 14.63 10.95
N ASP A 5 48.56 14.79 9.65
CA ASP A 5 47.28 15.21 9.12
C ASP A 5 46.18 14.19 9.37
N LYS A 6 46.51 12.89 9.41
CA LYS A 6 45.55 11.81 9.67
C LYS A 6 45.13 11.74 11.13
N GLU A 7 46.10 11.86 12.06
CA GLU A 7 45.80 11.86 13.50
C GLU A 7 44.94 13.06 13.88
N GLN A 8 45.20 14.22 13.28
CA GLN A 8 44.40 15.41 13.49
C GLN A 8 42.98 15.24 12.93
N ALA A 9 42.83 14.62 11.76
CA ALA A 9 41.50 14.32 11.19
C ALA A 9 40.71 13.32 12.05
N ILE A 10 41.39 12.25 12.55
CA ILE A 10 40.79 11.29 13.48
C ILE A 10 40.29 11.97 14.75
N ALA A 11 41.10 12.91 15.28
CA ALA A 11 40.73 13.70 16.46
C ALA A 11 39.53 14.60 16.20
N ASP A 12 39.50 15.31 15.07
CA ASP A 12 38.38 16.18 14.64
C ASP A 12 37.08 15.37 14.46
N ILE A 13 37.15 14.23 13.80
CA ILE A 13 35.99 13.35 13.60
C ILE A 13 35.47 12.82 14.95
N ALA A 14 36.33 12.32 15.81
CA ALA A 14 35.94 11.76 17.11
C ALA A 14 35.29 12.82 18.02
N GLU A 15 35.87 14.01 18.06
CA GLU A 15 35.33 15.14 18.84
C GLU A 15 33.95 15.58 18.34
N ASN A 16 33.80 15.76 17.04
CA ASN A 16 32.52 16.15 16.42
C ASN A 16 31.41 15.11 16.60
N LEU A 17 31.76 13.82 16.62
CA LEU A 17 30.81 12.71 16.85
C LEU A 17 30.54 12.45 18.33
N GLY A 18 31.38 12.98 19.23
CA GLY A 18 31.32 12.72 20.67
C GLY A 18 31.69 11.28 21.04
N ILE A 19 32.68 10.69 20.35
CA ILE A 19 33.14 9.30 20.54
C ILE A 19 34.64 9.24 20.85
N SER A 20 35.12 8.05 21.32
CA SER A 20 36.53 7.82 21.49
C SER A 20 37.28 7.70 20.14
N LYS A 21 38.50 8.24 20.06
CA LYS A 21 39.36 8.15 18.86
C LYS A 21 39.65 6.71 18.42
N GLU A 22 39.64 5.75 19.35
CA GLU A 22 39.85 4.32 19.05
C GLU A 22 38.80 3.72 18.11
N TYR A 23 37.64 4.34 17.98
CA TYR A 23 36.59 3.90 17.07
C TYR A 23 36.73 4.44 15.66
N VAL A 24 37.68 5.38 15.41
CA VAL A 24 37.88 6.02 14.12
C VAL A 24 39.17 5.47 13.50
N ASN A 25 39.02 4.75 12.39
CA ASN A 25 40.14 4.15 11.66
C ASN A 25 40.24 4.72 10.25
N PHE A 26 41.42 4.88 9.69
CA PHE A 26 41.60 5.33 8.31
C PHE A 26 41.99 4.17 7.40
N ASP A 27 41.22 3.95 6.33
CA ASP A 27 41.56 2.99 5.27
C ASP A 27 42.34 3.71 4.18
N GLU A 28 43.63 3.39 4.08
CA GLU A 28 44.60 3.96 3.12
C GLU A 28 44.19 3.70 1.67
N ASN A 29 43.67 2.49 1.39
CA ASN A 29 43.34 2.07 0.03
C ASN A 29 42.14 2.80 -0.51
N LYS A 30 41.12 3.01 0.34
CA LYS A 30 39.87 3.65 -0.02
C LYS A 30 39.83 5.15 0.27
N LYS A 31 40.83 5.65 1.03
CA LYS A 31 40.86 7.03 1.54
C LYS A 31 39.59 7.43 2.28
N ILE A 32 39.12 6.55 3.17
CA ILE A 32 37.88 6.70 3.93
C ILE A 32 38.11 6.51 5.43
N TYR A 33 37.47 7.32 6.26
CA TYR A 33 37.45 7.14 7.70
C TYR A 33 36.32 6.20 8.09
N ILE A 34 36.67 5.08 8.76
CA ILE A 34 35.73 4.04 9.16
C ILE A 34 35.49 4.16 10.66
N ILE A 35 34.23 4.41 11.00
CA ILE A 35 33.74 4.50 12.37
C ILE A 35 33.10 3.16 12.74
N LYS A 36 33.80 2.39 13.58
CA LYS A 36 33.34 1.08 14.05
C LYS A 36 34.03 0.68 15.36
N ASP A 37 33.39 -0.18 16.13
CA ASP A 37 34.06 -0.91 17.22
C ASP A 37 35.02 -1.96 16.63
N ASN A 38 36.30 -1.93 17.04
CA ASN A 38 37.34 -2.81 16.49
C ASN A 38 37.04 -4.30 16.71
N ASN A 39 36.38 -4.63 17.81
CA ASN A 39 35.94 -5.99 18.11
C ASN A 39 34.60 -6.37 17.50
N ASN A 40 33.91 -5.45 16.84
CA ASN A 40 32.55 -5.61 16.31
C ASN A 40 31.48 -6.08 17.33
N LEU A 41 31.75 -5.97 18.64
CA LEU A 41 30.89 -6.45 19.71
C LEU A 41 29.89 -5.39 20.16
N LYS A 42 30.26 -4.11 20.16
CA LYS A 42 29.45 -3.01 20.68
C LYS A 42 28.92 -2.15 19.56
N LYS A 43 27.74 -1.55 19.80
CA LYS A 43 27.22 -0.46 18.99
C LYS A 43 27.79 0.86 19.49
N ILE A 44 28.17 1.75 18.58
CA ILE A 44 28.73 3.07 18.91
C ILE A 44 27.57 4.07 18.92
N HIS A 45 27.40 4.76 20.04
CA HIS A 45 26.38 5.78 20.20
C HIS A 45 26.90 7.15 19.74
N ILE A 46 26.29 7.73 18.73
CA ILE A 46 26.63 9.01 18.13
C ILE A 46 25.61 10.04 18.59
N LYS A 47 26.06 10.98 19.42
CA LYS A 47 25.20 12.02 20.00
C LYS A 47 25.14 13.29 19.18
N ASN A 48 26.15 13.52 18.35
CA ASN A 48 26.24 14.69 17.48
C ASN A 48 26.66 14.28 16.08
N PHE A 49 26.02 14.85 15.07
CA PHE A 49 26.41 14.67 13.67
C PHE A 49 26.19 15.96 12.90
N ASN A 50 27.27 16.56 12.43
CA ASN A 50 27.23 17.86 11.75
C ASN A 50 27.59 17.68 10.27
N TYR A 51 26.92 18.44 9.40
CA TYR A 51 27.18 18.47 7.96
C TYR A 51 28.65 18.80 7.62
N LYS A 52 29.36 19.58 8.42
CA LYS A 52 30.79 19.91 8.23
C LYS A 52 31.69 18.68 8.16
N LEU A 53 31.29 17.56 8.76
CA LEU A 53 32.04 16.31 8.72
C LEU A 53 32.06 15.71 7.33
N TYR A 54 30.92 15.57 6.69
CA TYR A 54 30.86 14.97 5.35
C TYR A 54 31.25 15.94 4.23
N GLU A 55 31.37 17.23 4.51
CA GLU A 55 32.03 18.15 3.59
C GLU A 55 33.53 17.96 3.51
N ARG A 56 34.14 17.52 4.61
CA ARG A 56 35.59 17.40 4.70
C ARG A 56 36.11 15.99 4.49
N TYR A 57 35.33 14.99 4.93
CA TYR A 57 35.80 13.61 5.04
C TYR A 57 34.88 12.61 4.34
N ASN A 58 35.50 11.60 3.69
CA ASN A 58 34.77 10.39 3.32
C ASN A 58 34.53 9.55 4.58
N LEU A 59 33.30 9.22 4.88
CA LEU A 59 32.91 8.58 6.14
C LEU A 59 32.19 7.25 5.91
N SER A 60 32.53 6.25 6.71
CA SER A 60 31.84 4.96 6.74
C SER A 60 31.51 4.57 8.16
N PHE A 61 30.23 4.42 8.47
CA PHE A 61 29.72 4.05 9.79
C PHE A 61 29.27 2.59 9.78
N THR A 62 29.72 1.81 10.75
CA THR A 62 29.32 0.41 10.88
C THR A 62 28.81 0.13 12.28
N LYS A 63 27.57 -0.38 12.40
CA LYS A 63 26.91 -0.68 13.67
C LYS A 63 26.85 0.53 14.64
N CYS A 64 26.52 1.70 14.12
CA CYS A 64 26.36 2.92 14.90
C CYS A 64 24.88 3.21 15.19
N ILE A 65 24.61 3.81 16.35
CA ILE A 65 23.29 4.33 16.74
C ILE A 65 23.37 5.84 16.77
N PHE A 66 22.64 6.50 15.89
CA PHE A 66 22.52 7.95 15.82
C PHE A 66 21.40 8.42 16.74
N GLU A 67 21.73 8.97 17.90
CA GLU A 67 20.80 9.51 18.89
C GLU A 67 20.46 10.97 18.61
N CYS A 68 21.10 11.60 17.64
CA CYS A 68 20.88 12.99 17.25
C CYS A 68 20.03 13.11 15.98
N GLU A 69 19.40 14.27 15.79
CA GLU A 69 18.80 14.64 14.51
C GLU A 69 19.93 14.94 13.50
N ILE A 70 19.79 14.36 12.29
CA ILE A 70 20.69 14.65 11.17
C ILE A 70 19.97 15.63 10.26
N LYS A 71 20.49 16.87 10.22
CA LYS A 71 19.83 17.94 9.48
C LYS A 71 20.81 18.73 8.62
N ASP A 72 20.49 18.86 7.36
CA ASP A 72 21.12 19.79 6.45
C ASP A 72 20.06 20.46 5.57
N THR A 73 19.74 21.69 5.90
CA THR A 73 18.71 22.48 5.24
C THR A 73 19.26 23.84 4.78
N ARG A 74 20.54 23.87 4.40
CA ARG A 74 21.21 25.11 3.95
C ARG A 74 20.55 25.73 2.71
N GLY A 75 19.73 25.00 1.99
CA GLY A 75 18.86 25.52 0.92
C GLY A 75 19.55 25.96 -0.37
N LEU A 76 20.85 26.06 -0.33
CA LEU A 76 21.68 26.37 -1.50
C LEU A 76 22.25 25.03 -1.98
N SER A 77 21.86 24.55 -3.15
CA SER A 77 22.34 23.32 -3.80
C SER A 77 23.81 23.03 -3.46
N SER A 78 24.02 22.45 -2.26
CA SER A 78 25.38 22.18 -1.76
C SER A 78 25.84 20.84 -2.31
N ASP A 79 26.99 20.85 -3.01
CA ASP A 79 27.64 19.66 -3.52
C ASP A 79 28.40 18.94 -2.40
N ILE A 80 27.98 17.71 -2.12
CA ILE A 80 28.67 16.83 -1.19
C ILE A 80 29.51 15.84 -2.00
N GLU A 81 30.79 16.20 -2.19
CA GLU A 81 31.75 15.44 -3.00
C GLU A 81 32.28 14.20 -2.28
N ASN A 82 32.22 14.19 -0.95
CA ASN A 82 32.67 13.06 -0.15
C ASN A 82 31.61 11.98 -0.01
N GLY A 83 32.06 10.73 0.04
CA GLY A 83 31.20 9.57 0.24
C GLY A 83 30.75 9.42 1.70
N ILE A 84 29.49 9.05 1.90
CA ILE A 84 28.92 8.75 3.22
C ILE A 84 28.27 7.38 3.17
N PHE A 85 28.74 6.44 3.98
CA PHE A 85 28.29 5.06 3.96
C PHE A 85 27.84 4.61 5.35
N PHE A 86 26.64 4.05 5.42
CA PHE A 86 26.06 3.51 6.64
C PHE A 86 25.78 2.02 6.47
N LEU A 87 26.37 1.19 7.34
CA LEU A 87 26.17 -0.25 7.34
C LEU A 87 25.69 -0.71 8.71
N LYS A 88 24.51 -1.33 8.77
CA LYS A 88 23.90 -1.84 10.01
C LYS A 88 23.74 -0.75 11.08
N CYS A 89 23.41 0.47 10.67
CA CYS A 89 23.21 1.61 11.56
C CYS A 89 21.73 1.79 11.94
N GLU A 90 21.51 2.39 13.11
CA GLU A 90 20.18 2.77 13.59
C GLU A 90 20.09 4.28 13.73
N PHE A 91 18.98 4.85 13.25
CA PHE A 91 18.70 6.28 13.35
C PHE A 91 17.47 6.48 14.25
N GLU A 92 17.72 6.92 15.48
CA GLU A 92 16.68 7.12 16.49
C GLU A 92 15.83 8.38 16.22
N ASN A 93 16.43 9.39 15.61
CA ASN A 93 15.84 10.69 15.35
C ASN A 93 15.68 10.97 13.86
N LYS A 94 15.11 12.14 13.56
CA LYS A 94 14.80 12.55 12.18
C LYS A 94 16.06 12.76 11.34
N ILE A 95 15.94 12.41 10.05
CA ILE A 95 16.92 12.77 9.03
C ILE A 95 16.22 13.75 8.07
N LEU A 96 16.80 14.95 7.91
CA LEU A 96 16.24 16.03 7.11
C LEU A 96 17.31 16.59 6.17
N PHE A 97 17.28 16.14 4.93
CA PHE A 97 18.12 16.67 3.86
C PHE A 97 17.23 17.39 2.84
N PHE A 98 17.61 18.61 2.52
CA PHE A 98 16.85 19.45 1.60
C PHE A 98 17.77 20.09 0.56
N ASN A 99 17.47 19.85 -0.73
CA ASN A 99 18.14 20.46 -1.88
C ASN A 99 19.68 20.27 -1.87
N LEU A 100 20.13 19.02 -1.64
CA LEU A 100 21.54 18.62 -1.58
C LEU A 100 21.92 17.76 -2.78
N TYR A 101 23.17 17.86 -3.19
CA TYR A 101 23.77 17.02 -4.26
C TYR A 101 24.75 16.02 -3.62
N PHE A 102 24.33 14.79 -3.50
CA PHE A 102 25.18 13.71 -2.98
C PHE A 102 25.94 13.04 -4.13
N LYS A 103 27.27 13.08 -4.07
CA LYS A 103 28.10 12.30 -4.99
C LYS A 103 27.93 10.82 -4.70
N ASN A 104 28.08 10.42 -3.44
CA ASN A 104 28.00 9.02 -3.05
C ASN A 104 27.43 8.89 -1.63
N ILE A 105 26.25 8.27 -1.51
CA ILE A 105 25.62 8.00 -0.22
C ILE A 105 24.96 6.62 -0.25
N SER A 106 25.07 5.87 0.86
CA SER A 106 24.51 4.52 0.93
C SER A 106 24.08 4.16 2.35
N PHE A 107 22.95 3.45 2.46
CA PHE A 107 22.36 2.98 3.72
C PHE A 107 22.02 1.49 3.57
N ILE A 108 22.89 0.60 4.01
CA ILE A 108 22.72 -0.85 3.88
C ILE A 108 22.39 -1.46 5.23
N LEU A 109 21.33 -2.27 5.31
CA LEU A 109 20.89 -2.91 6.57
C LEU A 109 20.63 -1.90 7.69
N CYS A 110 20.16 -0.70 7.36
CA CYS A 110 19.92 0.37 8.31
C CYS A 110 18.47 0.37 8.82
N ASN A 111 18.27 0.88 10.03
CA ASN A 111 16.95 1.04 10.62
C ASN A 111 16.67 2.53 10.91
N PHE A 112 15.62 3.08 10.30
CA PHE A 112 15.17 4.46 10.46
C PHE A 112 13.91 4.46 11.34
N LYS A 113 14.05 4.81 12.61
CA LYS A 113 12.93 4.78 13.58
C LYS A 113 12.05 6.02 13.50
N ASN A 114 12.53 7.09 12.88
CA ASN A 114 11.79 8.36 12.78
C ASN A 114 11.69 8.83 11.31
N ASN A 115 11.00 9.95 11.09
CA ASN A 115 10.80 10.51 9.75
C ASN A 115 12.15 10.79 9.06
N THR A 116 12.25 10.35 7.80
CA THR A 116 13.44 10.52 6.97
C THR A 116 13.05 11.26 5.70
N THR A 117 13.72 12.37 5.41
CA THR A 117 13.39 13.22 4.27
C THR A 117 14.63 13.52 3.45
N PHE A 118 14.55 13.25 2.15
CA PHE A 118 15.51 13.62 1.11
C PHE A 118 14.81 14.44 0.05
N GLN A 119 14.25 15.58 0.44
CA GLN A 119 13.45 16.39 -0.47
C GLN A 119 14.31 17.20 -1.45
N ALA A 120 13.99 17.13 -2.74
CA ALA A 120 14.70 17.82 -3.83
C ALA A 120 16.22 17.52 -3.85
N CYS A 121 16.63 16.36 -3.35
CA CYS A 121 18.03 15.92 -3.37
C CYS A 121 18.39 15.26 -4.70
N THR A 122 19.65 15.42 -5.12
CA THR A 122 20.20 14.77 -6.29
C THR A 122 21.27 13.74 -5.88
N PHE A 123 21.12 12.51 -6.33
CA PHE A 123 22.06 11.41 -6.11
C PHE A 123 22.84 11.15 -7.39
N LYS A 124 24.14 11.51 -7.39
CA LYS A 124 24.98 11.53 -8.62
C LYS A 124 25.46 10.14 -9.04
N THR A 125 25.70 9.24 -8.07
CA THR A 125 26.16 7.87 -8.34
C THR A 125 25.21 6.85 -7.71
N PHE A 126 25.55 5.56 -7.84
CA PHE A 126 24.76 4.47 -7.26
C PHE A 126 24.40 4.70 -5.80
N CYS A 127 23.12 4.74 -5.51
CA CYS A 127 22.58 4.90 -4.18
C CYS A 127 21.96 3.58 -3.70
N ASN A 128 22.30 3.14 -2.48
CA ASN A 128 21.88 1.85 -1.98
C ASN A 128 21.16 1.96 -0.64
N PHE A 129 19.92 1.44 -0.59
CA PHE A 129 19.09 1.31 0.62
C PHE A 129 18.73 -0.15 0.93
N GLU A 130 19.50 -1.10 0.40
CA GLU A 130 19.20 -2.53 0.52
C GLU A 130 18.99 -3.00 1.95
N SER A 131 17.95 -3.83 2.12
CA SER A 131 17.60 -4.49 3.38
C SER A 131 17.44 -3.51 4.56
N SER A 132 17.13 -2.25 4.25
CA SER A 132 16.87 -1.22 5.26
C SER A 132 15.39 -1.17 5.64
N VAL A 133 15.11 -0.70 6.85
CA VAL A 133 13.75 -0.60 7.40
C VAL A 133 13.44 0.86 7.68
N PHE A 134 12.33 1.36 7.15
CA PHE A 134 11.76 2.65 7.46
C PHE A 134 10.51 2.42 8.34
N GLU A 135 10.67 2.60 9.65
CA GLU A 135 9.56 2.41 10.60
C GLU A 135 8.57 3.57 10.53
N ASN A 136 9.01 4.73 10.05
CA ASN A 136 8.20 5.92 9.93
C ASN A 136 8.19 6.47 8.51
N PHE A 137 7.63 7.65 8.31
CA PHE A 137 7.50 8.29 7.00
C PHE A 137 8.88 8.53 6.36
N VAL A 138 8.97 8.20 5.06
CA VAL A 138 10.14 8.55 4.23
C VAL A 138 9.69 9.30 2.98
N SER A 139 10.41 10.36 2.64
CA SER A 139 10.13 11.17 1.45
C SER A 139 11.36 11.39 0.60
N PHE A 140 11.21 11.11 -0.68
CA PHE A 140 12.11 11.47 -1.76
C PHE A 140 11.43 12.42 -2.75
N ASP A 141 10.49 13.25 -2.25
CA ASP A 141 9.74 14.20 -3.08
C ASP A 141 10.70 15.08 -3.89
N LYS A 142 10.46 15.15 -5.21
CA LYS A 142 11.28 15.92 -6.19
C LYS A 142 12.75 15.54 -6.26
N SER A 143 13.15 14.40 -5.74
CA SER A 143 14.54 13.94 -5.80
C SER A 143 14.90 13.35 -7.15
N MET A 144 16.17 13.45 -7.51
CA MET A 144 16.71 12.96 -8.77
C MET A 144 17.80 11.92 -8.54
N PHE A 145 17.64 10.75 -9.12
CA PHE A 145 18.63 9.67 -9.11
C PHE A 145 19.26 9.60 -10.51
N LEU A 146 20.52 10.05 -10.62
CA LEU A 146 21.22 10.11 -11.93
C LEU A 146 21.81 8.77 -12.33
N ASP A 147 22.06 7.87 -11.38
CA ASP A 147 22.54 6.52 -11.57
C ASP A 147 21.57 5.52 -10.95
N LYS A 148 21.89 4.25 -10.98
CA LYS A 148 21.09 3.16 -10.40
C LYS A 148 20.81 3.40 -8.92
N VAL A 149 19.64 2.97 -8.49
CA VAL A 149 19.27 2.97 -7.07
C VAL A 149 18.66 1.63 -6.69
N SER A 150 19.02 1.13 -5.50
CA SER A 150 18.50 -0.12 -4.98
C SER A 150 17.74 0.09 -3.67
N PHE A 151 16.48 -0.33 -3.66
CA PHE A 151 15.66 -0.57 -2.48
C PHE A 151 15.38 -2.07 -2.31
N TYR A 152 16.27 -2.94 -2.81
CA TYR A 152 16.12 -4.39 -2.71
C TYR A 152 15.87 -4.82 -1.27
N ASN A 153 14.81 -5.63 -1.05
CA ASN A 153 14.42 -6.13 0.27
C ASN A 153 14.21 -5.03 1.33
N THR A 154 13.92 -3.79 0.92
CA THR A 154 13.62 -2.67 1.82
C THR A 154 12.22 -2.82 2.38
N HIS A 155 12.03 -2.46 3.64
CA HIS A 155 10.75 -2.54 4.31
C HIS A 155 10.26 -1.14 4.70
N PHE A 156 9.11 -0.75 4.18
CA PHE A 156 8.45 0.50 4.52
C PHE A 156 7.22 0.20 5.39
N HIS A 157 7.19 0.70 6.62
CA HIS A 157 6.01 0.56 7.49
C HIS A 157 4.91 1.58 7.15
N LYS A 158 5.29 2.73 6.61
CA LYS A 158 4.38 3.72 6.05
C LYS A 158 4.58 3.86 4.55
N VAL A 159 3.63 4.47 3.86
CA VAL A 159 3.74 4.70 2.41
C VAL A 159 4.90 5.64 2.12
N PRO A 160 5.90 5.23 1.32
CA PRO A 160 6.99 6.12 0.93
C PRO A 160 6.51 7.14 -0.11
N ASN A 161 6.97 8.38 0.01
CA ASN A 161 6.65 9.43 -0.94
C ASN A 161 7.77 9.61 -1.97
N PHE A 162 7.52 9.19 -3.21
CA PHE A 162 8.38 9.42 -4.38
C PHE A 162 7.73 10.37 -5.39
N SER A 163 6.83 11.23 -4.92
CA SER A 163 6.16 12.18 -5.80
C SER A 163 7.17 13.04 -6.55
N GLN A 164 6.99 13.13 -7.87
CA GLN A 164 7.88 13.89 -8.76
C GLN A 164 9.37 13.47 -8.70
N ALA A 165 9.68 12.28 -8.16
CA ALA A 165 11.03 11.74 -8.19
C ALA A 165 11.39 11.28 -9.62
N ILE A 166 12.63 11.52 -10.02
CA ILE A 166 13.16 11.18 -11.35
C ILE A 166 14.23 10.10 -11.20
N PHE A 167 14.09 9.01 -11.95
CA PHE A 167 15.05 7.91 -12.02
C PHE A 167 15.60 7.84 -13.45
N ASN A 168 16.85 8.25 -13.66
CA ASN A 168 17.48 8.21 -14.99
C ASN A 168 17.88 6.78 -15.38
N GLU A 169 18.32 5.99 -14.40
CA GLU A 169 18.77 4.61 -14.57
C GLU A 169 17.82 3.61 -13.90
N ASN A 170 18.28 2.42 -13.63
CA ASN A 170 17.46 1.34 -13.08
C ASN A 170 17.12 1.54 -11.61
N LEU A 171 15.83 1.38 -11.26
CA LEU A 171 15.31 1.33 -9.91
C LEU A 171 15.04 -0.12 -9.52
N ASN A 172 15.84 -0.67 -8.61
CA ASN A 172 15.62 -2.02 -8.07
C ASN A 172 14.77 -1.95 -6.80
N ILE A 173 13.57 -2.51 -6.87
CA ILE A 173 12.62 -2.60 -5.72
C ILE A 173 12.15 -4.05 -5.49
N VAL A 174 12.90 -5.01 -5.98
CA VAL A 174 12.58 -6.44 -5.80
C VAL A 174 12.54 -6.77 -4.30
N ASN A 175 11.56 -7.56 -3.86
CA ASN A 175 11.30 -7.91 -2.47
C ASN A 175 11.00 -6.73 -1.54
N THR A 176 10.72 -5.54 -2.06
CA THR A 176 10.24 -4.41 -1.25
C THR A 176 8.88 -4.75 -0.64
N LYS A 177 8.76 -4.60 0.68
CA LYS A 177 7.54 -4.97 1.39
C LYS A 177 6.68 -3.76 1.70
N LEU A 178 5.47 -3.79 1.16
CA LEU A 178 4.36 -2.89 1.44
C LEU A 178 3.10 -3.73 1.57
N ASN A 179 2.30 -3.48 2.59
CA ASN A 179 1.04 -4.19 2.77
C ASN A 179 -0.03 -3.24 3.31
N PHE A 180 -0.87 -2.73 2.40
CA PHE A 180 -1.96 -1.84 2.74
C PHE A 180 -3.30 -2.40 2.30
N THR A 181 -4.31 -2.28 3.15
CA THR A 181 -5.72 -2.35 2.75
C THR A 181 -6.16 -0.98 2.22
N PHE A 182 -7.28 -0.93 1.51
CA PHE A 182 -7.84 0.34 1.05
C PHE A 182 -8.07 1.32 2.22
N SER A 183 -8.72 0.84 3.29
CA SER A 183 -9.03 1.68 4.46
C SER A 183 -7.78 2.19 5.17
N ASN A 184 -6.73 1.36 5.30
CA ASN A 184 -5.48 1.79 5.93
C ASN A 184 -4.74 2.82 5.07
N LEU A 185 -4.82 2.71 3.74
CA LEU A 185 -4.20 3.66 2.85
C LEU A 185 -4.96 5.00 2.83
N GLU A 186 -6.30 4.95 2.80
CA GLU A 186 -7.17 6.14 2.89
C GLU A 186 -6.89 6.91 4.18
N GLU A 187 -6.92 6.24 5.33
CA GLU A 187 -6.61 6.85 6.64
C GLU A 187 -5.21 7.48 6.67
N LYS A 188 -4.20 6.81 6.11
CA LYS A 188 -2.84 7.37 6.06
C LYS A 188 -2.74 8.62 5.21
N ILE A 189 -3.39 8.64 4.05
CA ILE A 189 -3.42 9.81 3.16
C ILE A 189 -4.09 10.98 3.87
N GLU A 190 -5.19 10.73 4.59
CA GLU A 190 -5.90 11.74 5.38
C GLU A 190 -5.01 12.30 6.50
N GLN A 191 -4.39 11.43 7.31
CA GLN A 191 -3.49 11.84 8.39
C GLN A 191 -2.31 12.68 7.89
N GLU A 192 -1.66 12.27 6.81
CA GLU A 192 -0.53 13.01 6.26
C GLU A 192 -0.96 14.36 5.65
N CYS A 193 -2.15 14.42 5.06
CA CYS A 193 -2.74 15.66 4.58
C CYS A 193 -3.01 16.64 5.74
N GLU A 194 -3.57 16.16 6.83
CA GLU A 194 -3.84 16.96 8.04
C GLU A 194 -2.53 17.44 8.68
N GLU A 195 -1.55 16.56 8.87
CA GLU A 195 -0.24 16.91 9.44
C GLU A 195 0.47 17.98 8.59
N PHE A 196 0.43 17.85 7.26
CA PHE A 196 1.04 18.81 6.34
C PHE A 196 0.36 20.18 6.41
N ASN A 197 -0.96 20.23 6.56
CA ASN A 197 -1.74 21.45 6.53
C ASN A 197 -1.83 22.16 7.89
N LYS A 198 -1.54 21.47 9.00
CA LYS A 198 -1.75 21.91 10.40
C LYS A 198 -1.22 23.31 10.73
N ASN A 199 -0.10 23.72 10.11
CA ASN A 199 0.56 25.01 10.41
C ASN A 199 0.67 25.90 9.16
N LYS A 200 -0.13 25.63 8.10
CA LYS A 200 -0.09 26.37 6.84
C LYS A 200 -1.29 27.28 6.69
N LYS A 201 -1.09 28.44 6.03
CA LYS A 201 -2.18 29.29 5.59
C LYS A 201 -3.00 28.59 4.53
N GLU A 202 -4.27 28.95 4.38
CA GLU A 202 -5.17 28.33 3.39
C GLU A 202 -4.61 28.29 1.97
N GLU A 203 -3.89 29.32 1.57
CA GLU A 203 -3.26 29.45 0.23
C GLU A 203 -2.15 28.39 0.01
N ASP A 204 -1.48 27.95 1.09
CA ASP A 204 -0.37 26.98 1.06
C ASP A 204 -0.82 25.55 1.37
N GLN A 205 -2.09 25.36 1.68
CA GLN A 205 -2.64 24.04 2.00
C GLN A 205 -2.75 23.16 0.75
N LYS A 206 -2.38 21.90 0.91
CA LYS A 206 -2.52 20.89 -0.14
C LYS A 206 -3.79 20.09 0.09
N SER A 207 -4.59 19.93 -0.94
CA SER A 207 -5.84 19.19 -0.85
C SER A 207 -5.62 17.67 -0.88
N LEU A 208 -6.56 16.90 -0.33
CA LEU A 208 -6.48 15.45 -0.20
C LEU A 208 -6.33 14.72 -1.55
N ASP A 209 -7.00 15.21 -2.61
CA ASP A 209 -6.84 14.66 -3.97
C ASP A 209 -5.40 14.79 -4.49
N LYS A 210 -4.71 15.90 -4.16
CA LYS A 210 -3.30 16.07 -4.51
C LYS A 210 -2.40 15.10 -3.74
N PHE A 211 -2.66 14.87 -2.45
CA PHE A 211 -1.95 13.84 -1.68
C PHE A 211 -2.19 12.44 -2.24
N ALA A 212 -3.44 12.10 -2.52
CA ALA A 212 -3.77 10.81 -3.15
C ALA A 212 -3.04 10.64 -4.49
N ASN A 213 -2.92 11.72 -5.28
CA ASN A 213 -2.15 11.69 -6.52
C ASN A 213 -0.64 11.49 -6.30
N ASP A 214 -0.04 12.10 -5.26
CA ASP A 214 1.38 11.91 -4.95
C ASP A 214 1.68 10.46 -4.59
N PHE A 215 0.83 9.83 -3.76
CA PHE A 215 0.97 8.40 -3.44
C PHE A 215 0.73 7.52 -4.66
N ARG A 216 -0.25 7.87 -5.51
CA ARG A 216 -0.49 7.18 -6.78
C ARG A 216 0.76 7.20 -7.67
N ASP A 217 1.43 8.34 -7.77
CA ASP A 217 2.67 8.48 -8.54
C ASP A 217 3.79 7.60 -7.99
N SER A 218 3.94 7.53 -6.65
CA SER A 218 4.91 6.67 -5.99
C SER A 218 4.68 5.18 -6.32
N PHE A 219 3.43 4.71 -6.21
CA PHE A 219 3.09 3.33 -6.56
C PHE A 219 3.24 3.03 -8.05
N ARG A 220 2.95 4.00 -8.93
CA ARG A 220 3.16 3.88 -10.37
C ARG A 220 4.63 3.74 -10.73
N ILE A 221 5.51 4.48 -10.08
CA ILE A 221 6.96 4.36 -10.23
C ILE A 221 7.41 2.94 -9.89
N PHE A 222 7.00 2.41 -8.73
CA PHE A 222 7.34 1.07 -8.29
C PHE A 222 6.79 0.00 -9.24
N LYS A 223 5.52 0.10 -9.62
CA LYS A 223 4.92 -0.80 -10.60
C LYS A 223 5.73 -0.84 -11.90
N ASN A 224 6.06 0.33 -12.45
CA ASN A 224 6.76 0.41 -13.73
C ASN A 224 8.19 -0.15 -13.64
N ALA A 225 8.89 0.04 -12.53
CA ALA A 225 10.21 -0.55 -12.29
C ALA A 225 10.14 -2.09 -12.31
N LEU A 226 9.16 -2.68 -11.61
CA LEU A 226 8.96 -4.14 -11.60
C LEU A 226 8.54 -4.70 -12.95
N ILE A 227 7.71 -3.99 -13.71
CA ILE A 227 7.35 -4.38 -15.09
C ILE A 227 8.60 -4.40 -15.98
N LYS A 228 9.47 -3.39 -15.85
CA LYS A 228 10.75 -3.33 -16.60
C LYS A 228 11.65 -4.53 -16.30
N ASP A 229 11.61 -5.01 -15.05
CA ASP A 229 12.36 -6.18 -14.59
C ASP A 229 11.61 -7.52 -14.82
N ASN A 230 10.49 -7.52 -15.57
CA ASN A 230 9.60 -8.68 -15.80
C ASN A 230 9.00 -9.31 -14.54
N ASN A 231 8.98 -8.59 -13.42
CA ASN A 231 8.36 -9.05 -12.17
C ASN A 231 6.89 -8.62 -12.09
N LEU A 232 6.05 -9.25 -12.94
CA LEU A 232 4.65 -8.88 -13.10
C LEU A 232 3.81 -9.19 -11.85
N LEU A 233 4.20 -10.21 -11.08
CA LEU A 233 3.47 -10.61 -9.88
C LEU A 233 3.54 -9.53 -8.80
N ASP A 234 4.73 -9.05 -8.48
CA ASP A 234 4.87 -7.98 -7.50
C ASP A 234 4.34 -6.65 -8.04
N ALA A 235 4.50 -6.39 -9.35
CA ALA A 235 3.93 -5.21 -10.00
C ALA A 235 2.41 -5.10 -9.82
N SER A 236 1.69 -6.24 -9.80
CA SER A 236 0.23 -6.26 -9.61
C SER A 236 -0.19 -5.70 -8.25
N ASN A 237 0.60 -5.92 -7.19
CA ASN A 237 0.35 -5.36 -5.86
C ASN A 237 0.46 -3.84 -5.85
N PHE A 238 1.48 -3.28 -6.51
CA PHE A 238 1.63 -1.83 -6.63
C PHE A 238 0.57 -1.20 -7.53
N HIS A 239 0.12 -1.93 -8.57
CA HIS A 239 -1.00 -1.50 -9.39
C HIS A 239 -2.30 -1.41 -8.58
N LYS A 240 -2.55 -2.36 -7.68
CA LYS A 240 -3.67 -2.30 -6.74
C LYS A 240 -3.65 -1.02 -5.90
N TYR A 241 -2.50 -0.67 -5.32
CA TYR A 241 -2.36 0.56 -4.51
C TYR A 241 -2.52 1.83 -5.36
N GLU A 242 -2.01 1.83 -6.59
CA GLU A 242 -2.24 2.91 -7.54
C GLU A 242 -3.74 3.15 -7.79
N LEU A 243 -4.52 2.07 -7.96
CA LEU A 243 -5.96 2.13 -8.16
C LEU A 243 -6.71 2.58 -6.89
N TYR A 244 -6.25 2.19 -5.70
CA TYR A 244 -6.78 2.69 -4.44
C TYR A 244 -6.64 4.20 -4.32
N CYS A 245 -5.46 4.73 -4.62
CA CYS A 245 -5.22 6.17 -4.62
C CYS A 245 -6.10 6.89 -5.66
N LYS A 246 -6.32 6.28 -6.83
CA LYS A 246 -7.22 6.84 -7.85
C LYS A 246 -8.67 6.88 -7.39
N GLU A 247 -9.14 5.85 -6.69
CA GLU A 247 -10.48 5.83 -6.09
C GLU A 247 -10.67 6.96 -5.07
N ILE A 248 -9.67 7.19 -4.20
CA ILE A 248 -9.68 8.29 -3.22
C ILE A 248 -9.68 9.66 -3.91
N GLU A 249 -8.85 9.85 -4.92
CA GLU A 249 -8.80 11.08 -5.73
C GLU A 249 -10.16 11.40 -6.35
N LEU A 250 -10.80 10.41 -6.99
CA LEU A 250 -12.10 10.58 -7.66
C LEU A 250 -13.21 10.90 -6.66
N LYS A 251 -13.21 10.26 -5.49
CA LYS A 251 -14.16 10.55 -4.39
C LYS A 251 -14.05 12.01 -3.97
N GLN A 252 -12.85 12.50 -3.73
CA GLN A 252 -12.62 13.89 -3.33
C GLN A 252 -13.01 14.89 -4.42
N ASN A 253 -12.71 14.58 -5.68
CA ASN A 253 -13.11 15.42 -6.82
C ASN A 253 -14.62 15.53 -6.95
N TRP A 254 -15.34 14.46 -6.66
CA TRP A 254 -16.80 14.48 -6.64
C TRP A 254 -17.33 15.38 -5.52
N ASP A 255 -16.82 15.23 -4.29
CA ASP A 255 -17.28 15.98 -3.12
C ASP A 255 -17.01 17.49 -3.25
N LYS A 256 -15.81 17.89 -3.68
CA LYS A 256 -15.43 19.31 -3.88
C LYS A 256 -16.26 20.03 -4.92
N LYS A 257 -16.60 19.37 -6.02
CA LYS A 257 -17.39 19.97 -7.10
C LYS A 257 -18.85 20.24 -6.68
N GLY A 258 -19.31 19.66 -5.56
CA GLY A 258 -20.62 19.94 -4.97
C GLY A 258 -20.76 21.34 -4.38
N GLU A 259 -19.66 21.92 -3.86
CA GLU A 259 -19.66 23.22 -3.16
C GLU A 259 -19.55 24.44 -4.09
N ASN A 260 -18.99 24.31 -5.29
CA ASN A 260 -18.63 25.44 -6.19
C ASN A 260 -19.58 25.68 -7.38
N VAL A 261 -20.81 25.20 -7.36
CA VAL A 261 -21.74 25.19 -8.53
C VAL A 261 -22.43 26.54 -8.80
N LYS A 262 -21.90 27.68 -8.37
CA LYS A 262 -22.63 28.95 -8.58
C LYS A 262 -22.34 29.72 -9.88
N ASN A 263 -21.26 29.46 -10.61
CA ASN A 263 -20.94 30.30 -11.80
C ASN A 263 -20.11 29.56 -12.86
N THR A 264 -20.69 28.78 -13.78
CA THR A 264 -20.02 28.53 -15.09
C THR A 264 -20.90 27.76 -16.10
N THR A 265 -20.71 28.00 -17.38
CA THR A 265 -21.28 27.39 -18.60
C THR A 265 -20.98 25.89 -18.76
N ASP A 266 -21.89 25.02 -18.60
CA ASP A 266 -21.86 23.96 -17.57
C ASP A 266 -22.09 22.56 -18.11
N LEU A 267 -22.22 22.35 -19.43
CA LEU A 267 -22.43 21.00 -19.97
C LEU A 267 -21.15 20.13 -19.89
N GLU A 268 -20.01 20.67 -20.31
CA GLU A 268 -18.73 19.89 -20.30
C GLU A 268 -18.26 19.54 -18.87
N LYS A 269 -18.42 20.45 -17.91
CA LYS A 269 -18.06 20.21 -16.52
C LYS A 269 -18.97 19.18 -15.85
N ASN A 270 -20.25 19.20 -16.17
CA ASN A 270 -21.20 18.22 -15.66
C ASN A 270 -20.96 16.83 -16.23
N VAL A 271 -20.59 16.72 -17.52
CA VAL A 271 -20.21 15.44 -18.15
C VAL A 271 -18.92 14.87 -17.52
N SER A 272 -17.91 15.71 -17.30
CA SER A 272 -16.69 15.27 -16.62
C SER A 272 -16.96 14.79 -15.19
N ARG A 273 -17.85 15.48 -14.47
CA ARG A 273 -18.25 15.10 -13.11
C ARG A 273 -18.96 13.75 -13.07
N ILE A 274 -19.91 13.52 -13.99
CA ILE A 274 -20.62 12.25 -14.10
C ILE A 274 -19.64 11.12 -14.41
N ARG A 275 -18.67 11.35 -15.31
CA ARG A 275 -17.63 10.38 -15.65
C ARG A 275 -16.76 10.05 -14.42
N ASP A 276 -16.28 11.06 -13.69
CA ASP A 276 -15.48 10.86 -12.48
C ASP A 276 -16.26 10.04 -11.43
N PHE A 277 -17.58 10.26 -11.30
CA PHE A 277 -18.44 9.49 -10.43
C PHE A 277 -18.64 8.04 -10.90
N VAL A 278 -18.86 7.84 -12.20
CA VAL A 278 -18.96 6.49 -12.76
C VAL A 278 -17.64 5.72 -12.59
N ASP A 279 -16.49 6.37 -12.85
CA ASP A 279 -15.19 5.78 -12.66
C ASP A 279 -14.93 5.43 -11.18
N PHE A 280 -15.34 6.30 -10.24
CA PHE A 280 -15.30 6.02 -8.80
C PHE A 280 -16.13 4.77 -8.44
N LEU A 281 -17.38 4.70 -8.93
CA LEU A 281 -18.24 3.55 -8.67
C LEU A 281 -17.67 2.25 -9.27
N LEU A 282 -17.15 2.31 -10.50
CA LEU A 282 -16.54 1.17 -11.17
C LEU A 282 -15.29 0.67 -10.43
N LEU A 283 -14.39 1.57 -10.01
CA LEU A 283 -13.21 1.21 -9.23
C LEU A 283 -13.58 0.60 -7.88
N GLY A 284 -14.55 1.19 -7.16
CA GLY A 284 -15.03 0.66 -5.89
C GLY A 284 -15.71 -0.72 -6.04
N PHE A 285 -16.49 -0.92 -7.11
CA PHE A 285 -17.08 -2.21 -7.44
C PHE A 285 -15.98 -3.25 -7.76
N TYR A 286 -15.01 -2.88 -8.58
CA TYR A 286 -13.90 -3.73 -8.98
C TYR A 286 -13.02 -4.15 -7.78
N ARG A 287 -12.76 -3.21 -6.85
CA ARG A 287 -12.10 -3.50 -5.58
C ARG A 287 -12.90 -4.52 -4.74
N LYS A 288 -14.22 -4.32 -4.65
CA LYS A 288 -15.11 -5.23 -3.90
C LYS A 288 -15.19 -6.61 -4.55
N LEU A 289 -15.15 -6.68 -5.87
CA LEU A 289 -15.30 -7.93 -6.62
C LEU A 289 -14.03 -8.80 -6.54
N CYS A 290 -12.85 -8.24 -6.80
CA CYS A 290 -11.63 -9.00 -6.99
C CYS A 290 -10.37 -8.35 -6.41
N ASP A 291 -10.51 -7.27 -5.65
CA ASP A 291 -9.42 -6.47 -5.11
C ASP A 291 -8.40 -6.09 -6.21
N HIS A 292 -8.92 -5.60 -7.34
CA HIS A 292 -8.14 -5.25 -8.53
C HIS A 292 -7.29 -6.40 -9.08
N HIS A 293 -7.86 -7.61 -9.18
CA HIS A 293 -7.24 -8.87 -9.65
C HIS A 293 -6.16 -9.46 -8.73
N THR A 294 -5.98 -8.97 -7.51
CA THR A 294 -4.96 -9.51 -6.61
C THR A 294 -5.49 -10.59 -5.66
N ASP A 295 -6.82 -10.74 -5.58
CA ASP A 295 -7.47 -11.72 -4.67
C ASP A 295 -8.33 -12.71 -5.45
N PHE A 296 -7.71 -13.85 -5.83
CA PHE A 296 -8.39 -14.94 -6.54
C PHE A 296 -9.50 -15.57 -5.71
N LEU A 297 -9.29 -15.74 -4.40
CA LEU A 297 -10.31 -16.34 -3.52
C LEU A 297 -11.57 -15.48 -3.46
N LYS A 298 -11.40 -14.17 -3.46
CA LYS A 298 -12.51 -13.22 -3.48
C LYS A 298 -13.30 -13.29 -4.78
N VAL A 299 -12.61 -13.42 -5.92
CA VAL A 299 -13.25 -13.64 -7.24
C VAL A 299 -14.06 -14.93 -7.21
N PHE A 300 -13.46 -16.02 -6.76
CA PHE A 300 -14.09 -17.33 -6.71
C PHE A 300 -15.33 -17.34 -5.80
N ASN A 301 -15.22 -16.76 -4.59
CA ASN A 301 -16.34 -16.62 -3.67
C ASN A 301 -17.49 -15.77 -4.25
N ASN A 302 -17.18 -14.69 -4.95
CA ASN A 302 -18.18 -13.86 -5.58
C ASN A 302 -18.85 -14.54 -6.78
N LEU A 303 -18.09 -15.34 -7.54
CA LEU A 303 -18.62 -16.18 -8.61
C LEU A 303 -19.61 -17.23 -8.07
N ILE A 304 -19.24 -17.94 -7.00
CA ILE A 304 -20.13 -18.90 -6.35
C ILE A 304 -21.40 -18.21 -5.82
N LEU A 305 -21.25 -17.02 -5.20
CA LEU A 305 -22.38 -16.24 -4.73
C LEU A 305 -23.31 -15.87 -5.89
N LEU A 306 -22.77 -15.45 -7.02
CA LEU A 306 -23.56 -15.08 -8.21
C LEU A 306 -24.34 -16.28 -8.75
N ILE A 307 -23.69 -17.45 -8.87
CA ILE A 307 -24.31 -18.69 -9.32
C ILE A 307 -25.42 -19.08 -8.33
N SER A 308 -25.15 -19.03 -7.02
CA SER A 308 -26.13 -19.35 -5.98
C SER A 308 -27.34 -18.43 -6.03
N LEU A 309 -27.14 -17.12 -6.21
CA LEU A 309 -28.23 -16.14 -6.37
C LEU A 309 -29.02 -16.39 -7.65
N TYR A 310 -28.36 -16.75 -8.75
CA TYR A 310 -29.02 -17.08 -10.00
C TYR A 310 -29.92 -18.33 -9.84
N ILE A 311 -29.41 -19.39 -9.21
CA ILE A 311 -30.20 -20.60 -8.92
C ILE A 311 -31.36 -20.29 -8.00
N LEU A 312 -31.16 -19.48 -6.95
CA LEU A 312 -32.23 -19.03 -6.05
C LEU A 312 -33.30 -18.23 -6.80
N PHE A 313 -32.90 -17.34 -7.71
CA PHE A 313 -33.83 -16.57 -8.55
C PHE A 313 -34.68 -17.47 -9.43
N ILE A 314 -34.08 -18.48 -10.06
CA ILE A 314 -34.82 -19.49 -10.85
C ILE A 314 -35.80 -20.24 -9.96
N PHE A 315 -35.36 -20.66 -8.77
CA PHE A 315 -36.19 -21.42 -7.83
C PHE A 315 -37.41 -20.60 -7.35
N VAL A 316 -37.18 -19.36 -6.88
CA VAL A 316 -38.26 -18.46 -6.42
C VAL A 316 -39.21 -18.13 -7.56
N GLY A 317 -38.67 -17.78 -8.73
CA GLY A 317 -39.51 -17.49 -9.90
C GLY A 317 -40.38 -18.65 -10.37
N SER A 318 -39.91 -19.91 -10.14
CA SER A 318 -40.70 -21.10 -10.45
C SER A 318 -41.81 -21.35 -9.43
N PHE A 319 -41.74 -20.85 -8.20
CA PHE A 319 -42.79 -20.96 -7.19
C PHE A 319 -43.91 -19.94 -7.38
N GLU A 320 -43.62 -18.70 -7.71
CA GLU A 320 -44.64 -17.66 -7.94
C GLU A 320 -45.51 -17.96 -9.15
N PHE A 321 -44.98 -18.61 -10.18
CA PHE A 321 -45.72 -18.93 -11.39
C PHE A 321 -46.79 -20.02 -11.23
N ASP A 322 -46.63 -20.93 -10.29
CA ASP A 322 -47.67 -21.95 -10.01
C ASP A 322 -48.90 -21.37 -9.29
N LEU A 323 -48.74 -20.22 -8.60
CA LEU A 323 -49.82 -19.51 -7.95
C LEU A 323 -50.64 -18.61 -8.93
N GLU A 324 -50.00 -18.06 -9.96
CA GLU A 324 -50.65 -17.18 -10.96
C GLU A 324 -51.24 -17.89 -12.17
N LYS A 325 -50.93 -19.17 -12.41
CA LYS A 325 -51.44 -19.95 -13.56
C LYS A 325 -52.96 -20.07 -13.65
N LYS A 326 -53.70 -19.59 -12.62
CA LYS A 326 -55.15 -19.54 -12.61
C LYS A 326 -55.75 -18.21 -13.15
N SER A 327 -54.97 -17.20 -13.49
CA SER A 327 -55.51 -15.87 -13.84
C SER A 327 -55.00 -15.20 -15.12
N ILE A 328 -54.01 -15.71 -15.85
CA ILE A 328 -53.48 -14.99 -17.03
C ILE A 328 -53.33 -15.91 -18.25
N GLN A 329 -54.40 -15.98 -19.07
CA GLN A 329 -54.41 -16.67 -20.38
C GLN A 329 -53.91 -15.82 -21.56
N ASN A 330 -53.25 -14.64 -21.37
CA ASN A 330 -52.95 -13.75 -22.49
C ASN A 330 -51.59 -13.04 -22.36
N LEU A 331 -50.47 -13.79 -22.39
CA LEU A 331 -49.17 -13.17 -22.70
C LEU A 331 -48.21 -14.16 -23.40
N ASN A 332 -48.37 -14.24 -24.72
CA ASN A 332 -47.71 -15.25 -25.59
C ASN A 332 -46.26 -14.97 -25.98
N LYS A 333 -45.46 -14.20 -25.22
CA LYS A 333 -44.06 -13.89 -25.61
C LYS A 333 -42.98 -14.19 -24.59
N THR A 334 -43.35 -14.61 -23.39
CA THR A 334 -42.41 -15.06 -22.33
C THR A 334 -42.35 -16.59 -22.21
N SER A 335 -43.05 -17.32 -23.08
CA SER A 335 -43.26 -18.77 -22.99
C SER A 335 -42.00 -19.59 -23.14
N ASP A 336 -41.04 -19.14 -23.96
CA ASP A 336 -39.86 -19.98 -24.29
C ASP A 336 -38.84 -20.07 -23.15
N MET A 337 -38.57 -18.97 -22.45
CA MET A 337 -37.66 -18.96 -21.31
C MET A 337 -38.25 -19.73 -20.11
N PHE A 338 -39.52 -19.61 -19.86
CA PHE A 338 -40.24 -20.34 -18.80
C PHE A 338 -40.40 -21.81 -19.10
N SER A 339 -40.55 -22.23 -20.36
CA SER A 339 -40.58 -23.66 -20.75
C SER A 339 -39.22 -24.34 -20.52
N TYR A 340 -38.13 -23.60 -20.74
CA TYR A 340 -36.77 -24.07 -20.38
C TYR A 340 -36.61 -24.24 -18.88
N LEU A 341 -37.07 -23.27 -18.07
CA LEU A 341 -37.00 -23.32 -16.61
C LEU A 341 -37.82 -24.47 -16.01
N THR A 342 -39.03 -24.71 -16.53
CA THR A 342 -39.83 -25.88 -16.14
C THR A 342 -39.19 -27.18 -16.52
N LYS A 343 -38.54 -27.31 -17.68
CA LYS A 343 -37.78 -28.50 -18.06
C LYS A 343 -36.57 -28.73 -17.16
N VAL A 344 -35.83 -27.67 -16.81
CA VAL A 344 -34.70 -27.79 -15.86
C VAL A 344 -35.19 -28.19 -14.49
N LYS A 345 -36.32 -27.65 -14.00
CA LYS A 345 -37.00 -28.06 -12.76
C LYS A 345 -37.38 -29.54 -12.79
N GLU A 346 -37.98 -30.03 -13.88
CA GLU A 346 -38.34 -31.45 -14.03
C GLU A 346 -37.12 -32.39 -14.04
N VAL A 347 -36.03 -31.97 -14.70
CA VAL A 347 -34.78 -32.75 -14.71
C VAL A 347 -34.15 -32.80 -13.31
N ILE A 348 -34.17 -31.71 -12.56
CA ILE A 348 -33.61 -31.68 -11.19
C ILE A 348 -34.48 -32.48 -10.22
N ILE A 349 -35.81 -32.39 -10.31
CA ILE A 349 -36.74 -33.10 -9.43
C ILE A 349 -36.78 -34.59 -9.75
N ASN A 350 -36.58 -35.00 -11.02
CA ASN A 350 -36.57 -36.36 -11.44
C ASN A 350 -35.25 -37.11 -11.14
N PHE A 351 -34.24 -36.44 -10.59
CA PHE A 351 -33.04 -37.10 -10.09
C PHE A 351 -33.45 -37.97 -8.88
N SER A 352 -33.27 -39.29 -8.95
CA SER A 352 -33.76 -40.25 -7.96
C SER A 352 -33.35 -39.93 -6.51
N PHE A 353 -32.17 -39.39 -6.34
CA PHE A 353 -31.65 -38.89 -5.06
C PHE A 353 -32.42 -37.70 -4.52
N MET A 354 -32.78 -36.74 -5.37
CA MET A 354 -33.55 -35.55 -4.99
C MET A 354 -34.98 -35.91 -4.58
N GLN A 355 -35.62 -36.85 -5.24
CA GLN A 355 -36.96 -37.35 -4.84
C GLN A 355 -36.94 -37.99 -3.45
N GLN A 356 -35.88 -38.77 -3.16
CA GLN A 356 -35.79 -39.50 -1.89
C GLN A 356 -35.47 -38.57 -0.70
N TYR A 357 -34.67 -37.53 -0.91
CA TYR A 357 -34.15 -36.64 0.17
C TYR A 357 -34.66 -35.23 0.08
N TYR A 358 -35.60 -34.91 -0.79
CA TYR A 358 -36.11 -33.55 -1.03
C TYR A 358 -36.46 -32.78 0.27
N ASN A 359 -37.23 -33.41 1.16
CA ASN A 359 -37.63 -32.80 2.41
C ASN A 359 -36.43 -32.54 3.35
N HIS A 360 -35.46 -33.42 3.38
CA HIS A 360 -34.25 -33.27 4.21
C HIS A 360 -33.35 -32.14 3.66
N ILE A 361 -33.22 -32.05 2.35
CA ILE A 361 -32.46 -31.00 1.67
C ILE A 361 -33.11 -29.63 1.89
N LEU A 362 -34.44 -29.57 1.73
CA LEU A 362 -35.20 -28.34 1.97
C LEU A 362 -35.09 -27.85 3.42
N ILE A 363 -35.24 -28.76 4.40
CA ILE A 363 -35.11 -28.47 5.83
C ILE A 363 -33.67 -28.00 6.15
N SER A 364 -32.66 -28.70 5.59
CA SER A 364 -31.24 -28.30 5.78
C SER A 364 -30.94 -26.93 5.19
N PHE A 365 -31.48 -26.65 4.01
CA PHE A 365 -31.35 -25.34 3.37
C PHE A 365 -32.00 -24.22 4.20
N VAL A 366 -33.22 -24.41 4.67
CA VAL A 366 -33.92 -23.46 5.53
C VAL A 366 -33.15 -23.25 6.84
N ALA A 367 -32.62 -24.32 7.44
CA ALA A 367 -31.80 -24.25 8.66
C ALA A 367 -30.52 -23.45 8.43
N VAL A 368 -29.80 -23.66 7.31
CA VAL A 368 -28.61 -22.88 6.95
C VAL A 368 -28.95 -21.43 6.70
N CYS A 369 -30.03 -21.11 5.98
CA CYS A 369 -30.50 -19.74 5.80
C CYS A 369 -30.85 -19.07 7.14
N PHE A 370 -31.49 -19.79 8.05
CA PHE A 370 -31.85 -19.30 9.37
C PHE A 370 -30.60 -19.03 10.24
N ILE A 371 -29.60 -19.91 10.19
CA ILE A 371 -28.30 -19.70 10.86
C ILE A 371 -27.56 -18.48 10.26
N CYS A 372 -27.58 -18.32 8.95
CA CYS A 372 -27.01 -17.14 8.29
C CYS A 372 -27.71 -15.85 8.72
N LEU A 373 -29.02 -15.85 8.81
CA LEU A 373 -29.80 -14.72 9.32
C LEU A 373 -29.45 -14.42 10.78
N ILE A 374 -29.37 -15.43 11.64
CA ILE A 374 -28.94 -15.26 13.05
C ILE A 374 -27.55 -14.63 13.13
N VAL A 375 -26.59 -15.11 12.31
CA VAL A 375 -25.22 -14.56 12.29
C VAL A 375 -25.22 -13.11 11.78
N ILE A 376 -26.03 -12.78 10.77
CA ILE A 376 -26.18 -11.42 10.26
C ILE A 376 -26.83 -10.52 11.32
N PHE A 377 -27.92 -10.95 11.96
CA PHE A 377 -28.57 -10.24 13.05
C PHE A 377 -27.65 -10.06 14.24
N TYR A 378 -26.96 -11.11 14.66
CA TYR A 378 -25.95 -11.05 15.71
C TYR A 378 -24.86 -10.02 15.40
N LYS A 379 -24.45 -9.90 14.14
CA LYS A 379 -23.44 -8.96 13.67
C LYS A 379 -23.96 -7.51 13.61
N ILE A 380 -25.25 -7.32 13.27
CA ILE A 380 -25.90 -6.00 13.22
C ILE A 380 -26.16 -5.49 14.66
N PHE A 381 -26.66 -6.32 15.55
CA PHE A 381 -27.02 -5.92 16.91
C PHE A 381 -25.86 -5.88 17.91
N LYS A 382 -24.72 -6.48 17.59
CA LYS A 382 -23.55 -6.50 18.48
C LYS A 382 -22.45 -5.61 17.96
N ASN A 383 -22.53 -4.32 18.29
CA ASN A 383 -21.38 -3.41 18.39
C ASN A 383 -20.47 -3.91 19.56
N ILE A 384 -19.90 -5.12 19.45
CA ILE A 384 -19.02 -5.66 20.47
C ILE A 384 -17.58 -5.45 20.02
N LYS A 385 -16.89 -4.60 20.78
CA LYS A 385 -15.46 -4.70 21.01
C LYS A 385 -15.15 -6.11 21.54
N LEU A 386 -14.84 -7.03 20.68
CA LEU A 386 -14.22 -8.29 21.03
C LEU A 386 -12.79 -8.21 20.54
N ASP A 387 -11.87 -7.99 21.48
CA ASP A 387 -10.42 -8.01 21.28
C ASP A 387 -9.88 -9.43 21.00
N PHE A 388 -10.47 -10.10 20.03
CA PHE A 388 -9.90 -11.30 19.43
C PHE A 388 -9.25 -10.92 18.09
N ILE A 389 -8.17 -10.15 18.17
CA ILE A 389 -7.56 -9.46 17.04
C ILE A 389 -6.93 -10.39 16.00
N ILE A 390 -6.53 -11.60 16.34
CA ILE A 390 -5.77 -12.49 15.43
C ILE A 390 -6.67 -13.51 14.69
N ILE A 391 -7.75 -13.97 15.30
CA ILE A 391 -8.65 -14.96 14.71
C ILE A 391 -9.73 -14.32 13.83
N LYS A 392 -10.01 -13.02 14.01
CA LYS A 392 -11.15 -12.32 13.41
C LYS A 392 -10.97 -11.93 11.95
N ASN A 393 -9.75 -11.73 11.46
CA ASN A 393 -9.56 -11.05 10.17
C ASN A 393 -9.20 -11.95 8.98
N ILE A 394 -8.62 -13.12 9.16
CA ILE A 394 -8.14 -13.92 8.02
C ILE A 394 -8.81 -15.30 7.97
N ILE A 395 -8.87 -16.03 9.07
CA ILE A 395 -9.33 -17.44 9.06
C ILE A 395 -10.86 -17.52 9.20
N PHE A 396 -11.45 -16.75 10.09
CA PHE A 396 -12.87 -16.90 10.42
C PHE A 396 -13.80 -16.27 9.39
N LYS A 397 -13.46 -15.10 8.85
CA LYS A 397 -14.34 -14.37 7.92
C LYS A 397 -14.38 -15.02 6.55
N ASP A 398 -13.23 -15.43 6.03
CA ASP A 398 -13.13 -15.94 4.65
C ASP A 398 -13.30 -17.46 4.58
N ILE A 399 -12.80 -18.21 5.56
CA ILE A 399 -13.00 -19.68 5.60
C ILE A 399 -14.44 -20.04 5.95
N ILE A 400 -15.05 -19.39 6.95
CA ILE A 400 -16.47 -19.69 7.27
C ILE A 400 -17.38 -19.22 6.13
N LYS A 401 -17.08 -18.07 5.50
CA LYS A 401 -17.82 -17.63 4.32
C LYS A 401 -17.66 -18.63 3.18
N SER A 402 -16.46 -19.13 2.93
CA SER A 402 -16.19 -20.13 1.89
C SER A 402 -16.82 -21.49 2.21
N ILE A 403 -16.77 -21.94 3.47
CA ILE A 403 -17.45 -23.17 3.92
C ILE A 403 -18.97 -23.03 3.82
N LEU A 404 -19.54 -21.88 4.20
CA LEU A 404 -20.98 -21.61 4.10
C LEU A 404 -21.43 -21.60 2.64
N ILE A 405 -20.67 -20.97 1.75
CA ILE A 405 -20.91 -20.94 0.31
C ILE A 405 -20.77 -22.36 -0.27
N LEU A 406 -19.76 -23.12 0.16
CA LEU A 406 -19.57 -24.52 -0.25
C LEU A 406 -20.71 -25.42 0.25
N CYS A 407 -21.19 -25.24 1.50
CA CYS A 407 -22.34 -25.97 2.03
C CYS A 407 -23.62 -25.65 1.26
N VAL A 408 -23.87 -24.38 0.93
CA VAL A 408 -24.99 -23.96 0.07
C VAL A 408 -24.86 -24.59 -1.32
N TYR A 409 -23.64 -24.59 -1.88
CA TYR A 409 -23.38 -25.20 -3.19
C TYR A 409 -23.59 -26.72 -3.17
N LEU A 410 -23.09 -27.43 -2.15
CA LEU A 410 -23.30 -28.87 -1.98
C LEU A 410 -24.78 -29.21 -1.75
N LEU A 411 -25.51 -28.39 -1.00
CA LEU A 411 -26.97 -28.53 -0.82
C LEU A 411 -27.77 -28.28 -2.11
N PHE A 412 -27.23 -27.46 -3.04
CA PHE A 412 -27.84 -27.29 -4.36
C PHE A 412 -27.45 -28.36 -5.38
N LEU A 413 -26.29 -29.01 -5.21
CA LEU A 413 -25.86 -30.16 -6.05
C LEU A 413 -26.49 -31.48 -5.61
N LEU A 414 -26.93 -31.59 -4.36
CA LEU A 414 -27.68 -32.69 -3.79
C LEU A 414 -29.19 -32.46 -3.96
#